data_a41b9bfc3b5461f3875a3d74fdcb5b51
#
_entry.id   a41b9bfc3b5461f3875a3d74fdcb5b51
#
_cell.length_a   1.000
_cell.length_b   1.000
_cell.length_c   1.000
_cell.angle_alpha   90.00
_cell.angle_beta   90.00
_cell.angle_gamma   90.00
#
_symmetry.space_group_name_H-M   'P 1'
#
loop_
_entity.id
_entity.type
_entity.pdbx_description
1 polymer ?
#
loop_
_entity_poly.entity_id
_entity_poly.type
_entity_poly.pdbx_seq_one_letter_code
_entity_poly.pdbx_strand_id
1 'polypeptide(L)'
;MPNNQSFAVVGAGIIGAAVARELTLRFPGSAVTVFEKEAEPAAHQTGHNSGVVHAGLYYEPGGLKARLCRRGVTLLQEFCTNHELPYEECGKIVVALDEVEERRLQDIYARATANGVPGVRLLDQAGIREIEPNAVGRAALHSPHTAIVDYAKVTRALVDEVTAAGGAVRMGTEVLRVTNTASGATVHTRAGGQAFDLVVVCSGLQSDRLAKASDAADEPSIVPFFGQYFVLEAAYRQHVKGLIYPVPDPKYPFLGVHLTKRIDGEMMVGPNAFLSFSREIYRGLGINPKDSLEVAANPGFWKFAARNLPTAVREIQSVVSKGRFLREAQKYVPSLADADATRATRGIRAQAMTRDGALVDDFVIQHQGRVTHIRNAPSPGATSSLAIAEHIVEAAIQEHSLTSAPPAG
;
A
#
# COMPACT_ATOMS: atom_id res chain seq x y z
N MET A 1 -22.86 30.28 -6.44
CA MET A 1 -23.19 29.64 -7.75
C MET A 1 -22.74 28.21 -7.66
N PRO A 2 -23.44 27.23 -8.24
CA PRO A 2 -22.94 25.85 -8.24
C PRO A 2 -21.56 25.86 -8.91
N ASN A 3 -20.63 25.14 -8.30
CA ASN A 3 -19.27 25.01 -8.81
C ASN A 3 -19.34 24.13 -10.08
N ASN A 4 -19.20 24.73 -11.25
CA ASN A 4 -19.41 24.06 -12.54
C ASN A 4 -18.17 23.24 -12.98
N GLN A 5 -17.26 22.91 -12.01
CA GLN A 5 -16.04 22.18 -12.27
C GLN A 5 -16.31 20.68 -12.41
N SER A 6 -15.56 20.05 -13.28
CA SER A 6 -15.64 18.62 -13.58
C SER A 6 -14.30 17.94 -13.33
N PHE A 7 -14.30 16.86 -12.56
CA PHE A 7 -13.10 16.11 -12.19
C PHE A 7 -13.22 14.66 -12.59
N ALA A 8 -12.13 14.08 -13.07
CA ALA A 8 -12.05 12.65 -13.28
C ALA A 8 -10.98 12.01 -12.39
N VAL A 9 -11.29 10.84 -11.86
CA VAL A 9 -10.33 9.99 -11.16
C VAL A 9 -10.27 8.64 -11.86
N VAL A 10 -9.06 8.19 -12.21
CA VAL A 10 -8.85 6.91 -12.89
C VAL A 10 -8.32 5.87 -11.91
N GLY A 11 -9.13 4.85 -11.64
CA GLY A 11 -8.90 3.77 -10.67
C GLY A 11 -9.71 3.95 -9.40
N ALA A 12 -10.47 2.91 -9.00
CA ALA A 12 -11.24 2.83 -7.76
C ALA A 12 -10.53 1.94 -6.69
N GLY A 13 -9.20 1.94 -6.68
CA GLY A 13 -8.42 1.51 -5.53
C GLY A 13 -8.49 2.56 -4.42
N ILE A 14 -7.96 2.24 -3.22
CA ILE A 14 -8.12 3.11 -2.04
C ILE A 14 -7.63 4.55 -2.25
N ILE A 15 -6.55 4.76 -3.00
CA ILE A 15 -6.04 6.11 -3.27
C ILE A 15 -7.00 6.87 -4.19
N GLY A 16 -7.47 6.22 -5.28
CA GLY A 16 -8.42 6.87 -6.20
C GLY A 16 -9.77 7.18 -5.53
N ALA A 17 -10.28 6.25 -4.73
CA ALA A 17 -11.51 6.48 -3.95
C ALA A 17 -11.36 7.63 -2.95
N ALA A 18 -10.21 7.69 -2.23
CA ALA A 18 -9.90 8.78 -1.31
C ALA A 18 -9.78 10.13 -2.03
N VAL A 19 -9.10 10.19 -3.19
CA VAL A 19 -8.99 11.41 -4.02
C VAL A 19 -10.36 11.86 -4.53
N ALA A 20 -11.18 10.93 -5.02
CA ALA A 20 -12.52 11.26 -5.49
C ALA A 20 -13.39 11.84 -4.36
N ARG A 21 -13.33 11.22 -3.17
CA ARG A 21 -14.00 11.73 -1.96
C ARG A 21 -13.51 13.14 -1.60
N GLU A 22 -12.20 13.34 -1.53
CA GLU A 22 -11.61 14.65 -1.20
C GLU A 22 -12.05 15.73 -2.20
N LEU A 23 -12.13 15.40 -3.49
CA LEU A 23 -12.65 16.30 -4.52
C LEU A 23 -14.12 16.66 -4.27
N THR A 24 -14.97 15.71 -3.87
CA THR A 24 -16.37 16.02 -3.55
C THR A 24 -16.51 16.90 -2.32
N LEU A 25 -15.65 16.74 -1.32
CA LEU A 25 -15.63 17.56 -0.10
C LEU A 25 -15.12 18.98 -0.36
N ARG A 26 -14.02 19.11 -1.12
CA ARG A 26 -13.38 20.39 -1.40
C ARG A 26 -14.11 21.22 -2.46
N PHE A 27 -14.88 20.56 -3.33
CA PHE A 27 -15.63 21.20 -4.41
C PHE A 27 -17.11 20.78 -4.40
N PRO A 28 -17.89 21.19 -3.39
CA PRO A 28 -19.31 20.85 -3.30
C PRO A 28 -20.08 21.28 -4.56
N GLY A 29 -20.85 20.34 -5.12
CA GLY A 29 -21.62 20.58 -6.34
C GLY A 29 -20.84 20.40 -7.65
N SER A 30 -19.55 20.05 -7.59
CA SER A 30 -18.77 19.68 -8.78
C SER A 30 -19.16 18.30 -9.33
N ALA A 31 -18.90 18.06 -10.62
CA ALA A 31 -19.11 16.77 -11.26
C ALA A 31 -17.86 15.89 -11.10
N VAL A 32 -17.83 14.99 -10.12
CA VAL A 32 -16.74 14.03 -9.94
C VAL A 32 -17.11 12.71 -10.63
N THR A 33 -16.23 12.20 -11.51
CA THR A 33 -16.40 10.89 -12.18
C THR A 33 -15.21 9.98 -11.89
N VAL A 34 -15.47 8.81 -11.32
CA VAL A 34 -14.47 7.75 -11.12
C VAL A 34 -14.60 6.72 -12.24
N PHE A 35 -13.48 6.35 -12.87
CA PHE A 35 -13.41 5.30 -13.89
C PHE A 35 -12.64 4.10 -13.33
N GLU A 36 -13.25 2.93 -13.32
CA GLU A 36 -12.61 1.68 -12.87
C GLU A 36 -12.80 0.60 -13.94
N LYS A 37 -11.71 -0.09 -14.30
CA LYS A 37 -11.73 -1.14 -15.32
C LYS A 37 -12.41 -2.43 -14.85
N GLU A 38 -12.36 -2.70 -13.54
CA GLU A 38 -12.97 -3.87 -12.92
C GLU A 38 -14.46 -3.65 -12.60
N ALA A 39 -15.16 -4.74 -12.33
CA ALA A 39 -16.58 -4.70 -11.97
C ALA A 39 -16.83 -4.16 -10.55
N GLU A 40 -15.80 -4.15 -9.70
CA GLU A 40 -15.89 -3.74 -8.30
C GLU A 40 -14.68 -2.89 -7.90
N PRO A 41 -14.81 -1.98 -6.90
CA PRO A 41 -13.67 -1.24 -6.36
C PRO A 41 -12.75 -2.18 -5.58
N ALA A 42 -11.51 -1.77 -5.36
CA ALA A 42 -10.52 -2.49 -4.57
C ALA A 42 -10.12 -3.88 -5.11
N ALA A 43 -10.39 -4.21 -6.36
CA ALA A 43 -10.14 -5.52 -6.95
C ALA A 43 -8.66 -5.94 -6.98
N HIS A 44 -7.72 -4.99 -6.92
CA HIS A 44 -6.28 -5.24 -7.01
C HIS A 44 -5.55 -5.09 -5.67
N GLN A 45 -4.46 -4.30 -5.61
CA GLN A 45 -3.59 -4.14 -4.44
C GLN A 45 -4.35 -3.83 -3.14
N THR A 46 -5.43 -3.07 -3.25
CA THR A 46 -6.27 -2.69 -2.10
C THR A 46 -6.99 -3.89 -1.47
N GLY A 47 -7.46 -4.85 -2.26
CA GLY A 47 -8.10 -6.07 -1.77
C GLY A 47 -7.10 -7.20 -1.44
N HIS A 48 -5.82 -7.03 -1.76
CA HIS A 48 -4.80 -8.08 -1.67
C HIS A 48 -3.57 -7.63 -0.86
N ASN A 49 -3.79 -7.13 0.36
CA ASN A 49 -2.75 -6.68 1.29
C ASN A 49 -2.91 -7.32 2.67
N SER A 50 -2.04 -6.93 3.60
CA SER A 50 -2.03 -7.45 4.97
C SER A 50 -3.11 -6.87 5.90
N GLY A 51 -3.78 -5.81 5.52
CA GLY A 51 -4.72 -5.08 6.36
C GLY A 51 -4.10 -4.21 7.45
N VAL A 52 -2.78 -4.13 7.52
CA VAL A 52 -2.07 -3.40 8.59
C VAL A 52 -2.13 -1.89 8.38
N VAL A 53 -2.55 -1.17 9.43
CA VAL A 53 -2.44 0.29 9.55
C VAL A 53 -1.08 0.60 10.17
N HIS A 54 -0.14 1.03 9.33
CA HIS A 54 1.24 1.27 9.73
C HIS A 54 1.37 2.51 10.61
N ALA A 55 2.07 2.41 11.74
CA ALA A 55 2.25 3.53 12.68
C ALA A 55 3.31 4.57 12.25
N GLY A 56 4.20 4.23 11.30
CA GLY A 56 5.28 5.15 10.86
C GLY A 56 6.64 4.90 11.54
N LEU A 57 6.93 3.65 11.96
CA LEU A 57 8.12 3.32 12.75
C LEU A 57 9.45 3.53 11.99
N TYR A 58 9.48 3.28 10.68
CA TYR A 58 10.71 3.08 9.92
C TYR A 58 11.10 4.27 9.06
N TYR A 59 10.20 5.24 8.84
CA TYR A 59 10.37 6.29 7.84
C TYR A 59 11.32 7.37 8.32
N GLU A 60 11.98 8.02 7.36
CA GLU A 60 12.87 9.14 7.64
C GLU A 60 12.08 10.29 8.30
N PRO A 61 12.52 10.77 9.46
CA PRO A 61 11.83 11.83 10.18
C PRO A 61 11.65 13.10 9.34
N GLY A 62 10.43 13.65 9.35
CA GLY A 62 10.08 14.83 8.56
C GLY A 62 9.85 14.59 7.07
N GLY A 63 10.19 13.42 6.55
CA GLY A 63 9.92 13.02 5.17
C GLY A 63 8.43 12.94 4.84
N LEU A 64 8.10 12.97 3.55
CA LEU A 64 6.71 12.95 3.09
C LEU A 64 5.98 11.67 3.55
N LYS A 65 6.63 10.50 3.45
CA LYS A 65 6.07 9.23 3.93
C LYS A 65 5.72 9.27 5.42
N ALA A 66 6.61 9.81 6.27
CA ALA A 66 6.39 9.90 7.70
C ALA A 66 5.17 10.80 8.03
N ARG A 67 5.13 12.00 7.42
CA ARG A 67 4.02 12.96 7.63
C ARG A 67 2.69 12.41 7.16
N LEU A 68 2.61 11.90 5.93
CA LEU A 68 1.37 11.36 5.37
C LEU A 68 0.93 10.07 6.07
N CYS A 69 1.87 9.25 6.57
CA CYS A 69 1.53 8.09 7.38
C CYS A 69 0.86 8.49 8.70
N ARG A 70 1.44 9.41 9.44
CA ARG A 70 0.89 9.87 10.72
C ARG A 70 -0.48 10.53 10.55
N ARG A 71 -0.62 11.46 9.59
CA ARG A 71 -1.92 12.08 9.27
C ARG A 71 -2.92 11.02 8.80
N GLY A 72 -2.49 10.07 7.95
CA GLY A 72 -3.33 9.02 7.42
C GLY A 72 -3.87 8.06 8.48
N VAL A 73 -3.09 7.73 9.53
CA VAL A 73 -3.57 6.93 10.66
C VAL A 73 -4.75 7.62 11.34
N THR A 74 -4.62 8.92 11.66
CA THR A 74 -5.69 9.69 12.31
C THR A 74 -6.94 9.72 11.44
N LEU A 75 -6.81 10.13 10.18
CA LEU A 75 -7.94 10.21 9.25
C LEU A 75 -8.63 8.86 9.03
N LEU A 76 -7.85 7.77 8.91
CA LEU A 76 -8.39 6.44 8.70
C LEU A 76 -9.14 5.93 9.93
N GLN A 77 -8.64 6.19 11.13
CA GLN A 77 -9.31 5.84 12.38
C GLN A 77 -10.65 6.59 12.53
N GLU A 78 -10.64 7.90 12.29
CA GLU A 78 -11.85 8.73 12.28
C GLU A 78 -12.85 8.25 11.24
N PHE A 79 -12.39 7.96 10.01
CA PHE A 79 -13.22 7.45 8.93
C PHE A 79 -13.87 6.11 9.30
N CYS A 80 -13.08 5.16 9.82
CA CYS A 80 -13.60 3.87 10.25
C CYS A 80 -14.62 4.01 11.38
N THR A 81 -14.38 4.91 12.34
CA THR A 81 -15.32 5.18 13.44
C THR A 81 -16.64 5.75 12.92
N ASN A 82 -16.59 6.74 12.03
CA ASN A 82 -17.77 7.42 11.49
C ASN A 82 -18.64 6.48 10.60
N HIS A 83 -18.02 5.46 9.99
CA HIS A 83 -18.70 4.50 9.12
C HIS A 83 -18.93 3.13 9.78
N GLU A 84 -18.71 3.02 11.10
CA GLU A 84 -18.85 1.76 11.85
C GLU A 84 -18.06 0.59 11.24
N LEU A 85 -16.91 0.91 10.60
CA LEU A 85 -16.02 -0.08 10.02
C LEU A 85 -15.08 -0.63 11.09
N PRO A 86 -14.81 -1.95 11.08
CA PRO A 86 -13.89 -2.56 12.03
C PRO A 86 -12.48 -1.95 11.92
N TYR A 87 -12.00 -1.40 13.03
CA TYR A 87 -10.65 -0.89 13.25
C TYR A 87 -10.15 -1.43 14.58
N GLU A 88 -9.12 -2.28 14.57
CA GLU A 88 -8.61 -2.92 15.76
C GLU A 88 -7.16 -2.51 16.02
N GLU A 89 -6.88 -1.81 17.12
CA GLU A 89 -5.54 -1.57 17.65
C GLU A 89 -5.03 -2.85 18.34
N CYS A 90 -4.59 -3.82 17.55
CA CYS A 90 -4.06 -5.08 18.07
C CYS A 90 -2.60 -4.97 18.54
N GLY A 91 -1.93 -3.85 18.28
CA GLY A 91 -0.54 -3.64 18.63
C GLY A 91 0.44 -4.41 17.72
N LYS A 92 1.71 -4.00 17.81
CA LYS A 92 2.82 -4.61 17.07
C LYS A 92 4.08 -4.64 17.93
N ILE A 93 4.78 -5.77 17.91
CA ILE A 93 6.15 -5.86 18.39
C ILE A 93 7.11 -6.09 17.21
N VAL A 94 8.25 -5.37 17.22
CA VAL A 94 9.39 -5.61 16.33
C VAL A 94 10.47 -6.26 17.17
N VAL A 95 10.77 -7.54 16.91
CA VAL A 95 11.56 -8.38 17.78
C VAL A 95 12.99 -8.53 17.28
N ALA A 96 13.95 -8.30 18.15
CA ALA A 96 15.38 -8.56 17.93
C ALA A 96 15.76 -9.92 18.55
N LEU A 97 16.42 -10.77 17.75
CA LEU A 97 16.89 -12.09 18.19
C LEU A 97 18.37 -12.09 18.60
N ASP A 98 19.14 -11.14 18.08
CA ASP A 98 20.58 -11.02 18.37
C ASP A 98 20.98 -9.56 18.67
N GLU A 99 22.26 -9.35 18.99
CA GLU A 99 22.80 -8.04 19.36
C GLU A 99 22.87 -7.05 18.18
N VAL A 100 22.99 -7.55 16.96
CA VAL A 100 23.01 -6.69 15.75
C VAL A 100 21.60 -6.13 15.53
N GLU A 101 20.60 -6.99 15.64
CA GLU A 101 19.19 -6.60 15.53
C GLU A 101 18.77 -5.68 16.68
N GLU A 102 19.28 -5.92 17.90
CA GLU A 102 19.03 -5.05 19.07
C GLU A 102 19.55 -3.63 18.86
N ARG A 103 20.77 -3.48 18.30
CA ARG A 103 21.29 -2.15 17.92
C ARG A 103 20.44 -1.45 16.86
N ARG A 104 20.01 -2.18 15.82
CA ARG A 104 19.11 -1.65 14.77
C ARG A 104 17.74 -1.26 15.34
N LEU A 105 17.28 -1.98 16.37
CA LEU A 105 16.03 -1.67 17.05
C LEU A 105 16.06 -0.31 17.76
N GLN A 106 17.22 0.10 18.31
CA GLN A 106 17.41 1.43 18.91
C GLN A 106 17.26 2.54 17.84
N ASP A 107 17.80 2.33 16.62
CA ASP A 107 17.63 3.29 15.52
C ASP A 107 16.17 3.41 15.09
N ILE A 108 15.44 2.29 15.07
CA ILE A 108 14.00 2.29 14.75
C ILE A 108 13.21 3.03 15.84
N TYR A 109 13.56 2.81 17.12
CA TYR A 109 12.94 3.52 18.23
C TYR A 109 13.16 5.01 18.16
N ALA A 110 14.39 5.45 17.87
CA ALA A 110 14.70 6.86 17.71
C ALA A 110 13.89 7.51 16.56
N ARG A 111 13.81 6.83 15.40
CA ARG A 111 12.99 7.30 14.26
C ARG A 111 11.50 7.35 14.61
N ALA A 112 10.95 6.30 15.23
CA ALA A 112 9.56 6.24 15.63
C ALA A 112 9.19 7.38 16.59
N THR A 113 10.07 7.66 17.56
CA THR A 113 9.92 8.78 18.51
C THR A 113 9.97 10.13 17.79
N ALA A 114 10.93 10.34 16.89
CA ALA A 114 11.05 11.55 16.10
C ALA A 114 9.85 11.76 15.14
N ASN A 115 9.22 10.68 14.67
CA ASN A 115 7.99 10.71 13.87
C ASN A 115 6.72 10.92 14.71
N GLY A 116 6.82 11.06 16.03
CA GLY A 116 5.67 11.25 16.91
C GLY A 116 4.74 10.03 16.98
N VAL A 117 5.29 8.80 16.83
CA VAL A 117 4.48 7.58 17.00
C VAL A 117 4.12 7.41 18.45
N PRO A 118 2.82 7.39 18.84
CA PRO A 118 2.42 7.41 20.24
C PRO A 118 2.70 6.07 20.92
N GLY A 119 3.09 6.14 22.21
CA GLY A 119 3.20 4.98 23.08
C GLY A 119 4.29 3.98 22.75
N VAL A 120 5.20 4.29 21.78
CA VAL A 120 6.31 3.38 21.45
C VAL A 120 7.26 3.23 22.62
N ARG A 121 7.65 1.99 22.91
CA ARG A 121 8.59 1.67 24.00
C ARG A 121 9.44 0.46 23.64
N LEU A 122 10.64 0.42 24.19
CA LEU A 122 11.51 -0.75 24.15
C LEU A 122 11.10 -1.74 25.25
N LEU A 123 11.18 -3.01 24.94
CA LEU A 123 10.86 -4.13 25.81
C LEU A 123 12.08 -5.03 25.95
N ASP A 124 12.29 -5.53 27.16
CA ASP A 124 13.14 -6.68 27.43
C ASP A 124 12.37 -8.00 27.25
N GLN A 125 12.98 -9.12 27.56
CA GLN A 125 12.36 -10.45 27.43
C GLN A 125 11.09 -10.62 28.28
N ALA A 126 11.02 -9.98 29.44
CA ALA A 126 9.83 -10.03 30.30
C ALA A 126 8.69 -9.23 29.71
N GLY A 127 8.98 -8.01 29.23
CA GLY A 127 8.03 -7.17 28.53
C GLY A 127 7.51 -7.76 27.22
N ILE A 128 8.35 -8.52 26.48
CA ILE A 128 7.88 -9.25 25.29
C ILE A 128 6.79 -10.25 25.68
N ARG A 129 7.01 -11.07 26.72
CA ARG A 129 6.05 -12.08 27.18
C ARG A 129 4.78 -11.49 27.77
N GLU A 130 4.85 -10.30 28.35
CA GLU A 130 3.68 -9.57 28.83
C GLU A 130 2.72 -9.24 27.69
N ILE A 131 3.25 -8.77 26.55
CA ILE A 131 2.47 -8.40 25.36
C ILE A 131 2.09 -9.65 24.55
N GLU A 132 3.07 -10.47 24.19
CA GLU A 132 2.94 -11.68 23.38
C GLU A 132 3.50 -12.89 24.15
N PRO A 133 2.67 -13.61 24.93
CA PRO A 133 3.14 -14.66 25.86
C PRO A 133 3.94 -15.78 25.20
N ASN A 134 3.70 -16.07 23.93
CA ASN A 134 4.37 -17.12 23.20
C ASN A 134 5.58 -16.61 22.37
N ALA A 135 5.82 -15.30 22.35
CA ALA A 135 6.94 -14.74 21.61
C ALA A 135 8.24 -14.80 22.41
N VAL A 136 9.34 -14.98 21.69
CA VAL A 136 10.71 -14.97 22.23
C VAL A 136 11.56 -13.96 21.49
N GLY A 137 12.51 -13.33 22.21
CA GLY A 137 13.47 -12.39 21.65
C GLY A 137 14.37 -11.84 22.74
N ARG A 138 15.46 -11.16 22.38
CA ARG A 138 16.34 -10.45 23.32
C ARG A 138 15.73 -9.12 23.78
N ALA A 139 15.19 -8.38 22.81
CA ALA A 139 14.52 -7.11 23.00
C ALA A 139 13.42 -6.95 21.94
N ALA A 140 12.50 -6.03 22.15
CA ALA A 140 11.52 -5.65 21.14
C ALA A 140 11.19 -4.15 21.20
N LEU A 141 10.69 -3.59 20.09
CA LEU A 141 9.98 -2.33 20.06
C LEU A 141 8.48 -2.61 20.04
N HIS A 142 7.75 -2.10 21.01
CA HIS A 142 6.29 -2.17 21.06
C HIS A 142 5.67 -0.89 20.51
N SER A 143 4.74 -1.03 19.58
CA SER A 143 3.88 0.01 19.03
C SER A 143 2.41 -0.34 19.32
N PRO A 144 1.84 0.12 20.45
CA PRO A 144 0.53 -0.34 20.93
C PRO A 144 -0.62 0.08 20.00
N HIS A 145 -0.49 1.19 19.29
CA HIS A 145 -1.52 1.76 18.40
C HIS A 145 -1.35 1.35 16.92
N THR A 146 -0.52 0.34 16.63
CA THR A 146 -0.55 -0.27 15.29
C THR A 146 -1.84 -1.08 15.18
N ALA A 147 -2.59 -0.84 14.10
CA ALA A 147 -3.93 -1.40 13.94
C ALA A 147 -4.06 -2.28 12.68
N ILE A 148 -5.22 -2.89 12.55
CA ILE A 148 -5.64 -3.66 11.38
C ILE A 148 -7.04 -3.23 10.93
N VAL A 149 -7.26 -3.27 9.61
CA VAL A 149 -8.55 -2.95 8.96
C VAL A 149 -8.77 -3.84 7.75
N ASP A 150 -9.99 -3.80 7.20
CA ASP A 150 -10.30 -4.29 5.85
C ASP A 150 -10.28 -3.10 4.88
N TYR A 151 -9.16 -2.93 4.16
CA TYR A 151 -9.05 -1.83 3.20
C TYR A 151 -10.04 -1.93 2.02
N ALA A 152 -10.55 -3.11 1.70
CA ALA A 152 -11.58 -3.24 0.68
C ALA A 152 -12.91 -2.67 1.17
N LYS A 153 -13.28 -2.89 2.44
CA LYS A 153 -14.47 -2.28 3.06
C LYS A 153 -14.32 -0.76 3.17
N VAL A 154 -13.15 -0.29 3.61
CA VAL A 154 -12.85 1.15 3.66
C VAL A 154 -13.02 1.79 2.28
N THR A 155 -12.50 1.14 1.23
CA THR A 155 -12.60 1.68 -0.14
C THR A 155 -14.04 1.71 -0.64
N ARG A 156 -14.85 0.70 -0.34
CA ARG A 156 -16.28 0.71 -0.70
C ARG A 156 -17.00 1.88 -0.02
N ALA A 157 -16.78 2.09 1.27
CA ALA A 157 -17.38 3.23 1.99
C ALA A 157 -16.95 4.59 1.42
N LEU A 158 -15.69 4.73 0.99
CA LEU A 158 -15.23 5.94 0.29
C LEU A 158 -15.97 6.15 -1.04
N VAL A 159 -16.17 5.09 -1.82
CA VAL A 159 -16.93 5.11 -3.08
C VAL A 159 -18.41 5.44 -2.84
N ASP A 160 -18.99 4.91 -1.77
CA ASP A 160 -20.37 5.19 -1.36
C ASP A 160 -20.56 6.67 -1.01
N GLU A 161 -19.61 7.30 -0.28
CA GLU A 161 -19.63 8.74 -0.03
C GLU A 161 -19.55 9.57 -1.32
N VAL A 162 -18.68 9.17 -2.27
CA VAL A 162 -18.60 9.84 -3.59
C VAL A 162 -19.97 9.80 -4.30
N THR A 163 -20.62 8.64 -4.29
CA THR A 163 -21.93 8.44 -4.90
C THR A 163 -23.01 9.24 -4.18
N ALA A 164 -23.01 9.23 -2.86
CA ALA A 164 -23.95 10.02 -2.03
C ALA A 164 -23.80 11.53 -2.25
N ALA A 165 -22.58 12.01 -2.53
CA ALA A 165 -22.28 13.39 -2.89
C ALA A 165 -22.68 13.75 -4.35
N GLY A 166 -23.27 12.81 -5.11
CA GLY A 166 -23.67 13.02 -6.51
C GLY A 166 -22.59 12.72 -7.54
N GLY A 167 -21.47 12.16 -7.12
CA GLY A 167 -20.41 11.70 -8.03
C GLY A 167 -20.82 10.47 -8.82
N ALA A 168 -20.29 10.30 -10.02
CA ALA A 168 -20.52 9.14 -10.90
C ALA A 168 -19.38 8.14 -10.76
N VAL A 169 -19.71 6.85 -10.53
CA VAL A 169 -18.73 5.78 -10.46
C VAL A 169 -18.99 4.80 -11.61
N ARG A 170 -18.05 4.71 -12.55
CA ARG A 170 -18.16 3.91 -13.78
C ARG A 170 -17.27 2.68 -13.68
N MET A 171 -17.83 1.61 -13.13
CA MET A 171 -17.21 0.29 -13.12
C MET A 171 -17.18 -0.34 -14.51
N GLY A 172 -16.29 -1.30 -14.76
CA GLY A 172 -16.12 -1.97 -16.05
C GLY A 172 -15.65 -1.02 -17.17
N THR A 173 -15.11 0.16 -16.81
CA THR A 173 -14.73 1.20 -17.78
C THR A 173 -13.23 1.47 -17.76
N GLU A 174 -12.52 0.80 -18.68
CA GLU A 174 -11.07 0.95 -18.83
C GLU A 174 -10.73 2.29 -19.49
N VAL A 175 -9.87 3.08 -18.84
CA VAL A 175 -9.25 4.27 -19.41
C VAL A 175 -8.00 3.85 -20.19
N LEU A 176 -7.97 4.18 -21.47
CA LEU A 176 -6.91 3.81 -22.38
C LEU A 176 -5.77 4.83 -22.41
N ARG A 177 -6.10 6.11 -22.29
CA ARG A 177 -5.18 7.25 -22.22
C ARG A 177 -5.89 8.50 -21.69
N VAL A 178 -5.09 9.46 -21.26
CA VAL A 178 -5.55 10.81 -20.89
C VAL A 178 -4.73 11.82 -21.70
N THR A 179 -5.38 12.78 -22.33
CA THR A 179 -4.68 13.82 -23.11
C THR A 179 -4.95 15.20 -22.52
N ASN A 180 -3.90 16.01 -22.36
CA ASN A 180 -4.05 17.40 -21.96
C ASN A 180 -4.64 18.25 -23.09
N THR A 181 -5.43 19.23 -22.72
CA THR A 181 -5.93 20.29 -23.58
C THR A 181 -5.56 21.65 -23.00
N ALA A 182 -5.80 22.74 -23.73
CA ALA A 182 -5.48 24.09 -23.25
C ALA A 182 -6.24 24.47 -21.95
N SER A 183 -7.46 23.94 -21.76
CA SER A 183 -8.34 24.29 -20.63
C SER A 183 -8.68 23.14 -19.70
N GLY A 184 -8.22 21.92 -19.98
CA GLY A 184 -8.56 20.74 -19.18
C GLY A 184 -7.82 19.50 -19.66
N ALA A 185 -8.43 18.32 -19.49
CA ALA A 185 -7.92 17.06 -20.00
C ALA A 185 -9.06 16.17 -20.49
N THR A 186 -8.78 15.29 -21.45
CA THR A 186 -9.74 14.34 -22.01
C THR A 186 -9.37 12.92 -21.59
N VAL A 187 -10.30 12.23 -20.92
CA VAL A 187 -10.21 10.80 -20.61
C VAL A 187 -10.74 10.02 -21.80
N HIS A 188 -9.94 9.11 -22.35
CA HIS A 188 -10.30 8.27 -23.49
C HIS A 188 -10.58 6.84 -23.03
N THR A 189 -11.78 6.35 -23.34
CA THR A 189 -12.24 4.98 -23.12
C THR A 189 -12.61 4.34 -24.45
N ARG A 190 -13.03 3.08 -24.44
CA ARG A 190 -13.57 2.44 -25.65
C ARG A 190 -14.88 3.09 -26.16
N ALA A 191 -15.61 3.76 -25.30
CA ALA A 191 -16.86 4.46 -25.64
C ALA A 191 -16.61 5.87 -26.21
N GLY A 192 -15.37 6.37 -26.22
CA GLY A 192 -15.01 7.69 -26.70
C GLY A 192 -14.26 8.53 -25.69
N GLY A 193 -14.09 9.83 -26.00
CA GLY A 193 -13.43 10.82 -25.14
C GLY A 193 -14.43 11.64 -24.33
N GLN A 194 -14.10 11.92 -23.07
CA GLN A 194 -14.84 12.82 -22.20
C GLN A 194 -13.89 13.87 -21.60
N ALA A 195 -14.24 15.14 -21.71
CA ALA A 195 -13.45 16.26 -21.19
C ALA A 195 -13.76 16.53 -19.71
N PHE A 196 -12.71 16.94 -18.99
CA PHE A 196 -12.74 17.34 -17.58
C PHE A 196 -11.78 18.52 -17.34
N ASP A 197 -12.05 19.29 -16.29
CA ASP A 197 -11.18 20.42 -15.90
C ASP A 197 -9.88 19.91 -15.25
N LEU A 198 -9.93 18.77 -14.55
CA LEU A 198 -8.78 18.10 -13.93
C LEU A 198 -8.95 16.58 -13.96
N VAL A 199 -7.87 15.86 -14.19
CA VAL A 199 -7.83 14.39 -14.12
C VAL A 199 -6.75 13.93 -13.16
N VAL A 200 -7.11 13.05 -12.22
CA VAL A 200 -6.16 12.39 -11.33
C VAL A 200 -6.08 10.90 -11.66
N VAL A 201 -4.89 10.43 -12.01
CA VAL A 201 -4.64 9.05 -12.45
C VAL A 201 -4.05 8.23 -11.30
N CYS A 202 -4.86 7.31 -10.74
CA CYS A 202 -4.54 6.43 -9.61
C CYS A 202 -4.53 4.95 -10.05
N SER A 203 -3.85 4.63 -11.15
CA SER A 203 -3.93 3.34 -11.84
C SER A 203 -3.02 2.23 -11.28
N GLY A 204 -2.40 2.43 -10.12
CA GLY A 204 -1.66 1.40 -9.36
C GLY A 204 -0.66 0.62 -10.22
N LEU A 205 -0.87 -0.69 -10.38
CA LEU A 205 -0.03 -1.59 -11.20
C LEU A 205 0.05 -1.22 -12.68
N GLN A 206 -0.88 -0.39 -13.19
CA GLN A 206 -0.91 0.08 -14.58
C GLN A 206 -0.39 1.51 -14.75
N SER A 207 0.20 2.12 -13.69
CA SER A 207 0.55 3.54 -13.67
C SER A 207 1.57 3.95 -14.74
N ASP A 208 2.56 3.12 -15.02
CA ASP A 208 3.56 3.35 -16.06
C ASP A 208 2.98 3.20 -17.48
N ARG A 209 2.10 2.21 -17.69
CA ARG A 209 1.43 1.98 -18.97
C ARG A 209 0.51 3.14 -19.35
N LEU A 210 -0.32 3.56 -18.41
CA LEU A 210 -1.25 4.64 -18.65
C LEU A 210 -0.53 5.98 -18.79
N ALA A 211 0.52 6.23 -18.03
CA ALA A 211 1.37 7.40 -18.19
C ALA A 211 2.02 7.45 -19.58
N LYS A 212 2.61 6.34 -20.03
CA LYS A 212 3.19 6.23 -21.38
C LYS A 212 2.15 6.44 -22.48
N ALA A 213 0.95 5.87 -22.35
CA ALA A 213 -0.15 6.06 -23.29
C ALA A 213 -0.69 7.50 -23.31
N SER A 214 -0.38 8.29 -22.28
CA SER A 214 -0.81 9.67 -22.06
C SER A 214 0.32 10.69 -22.30
N ASP A 215 1.40 10.29 -22.97
CA ASP A 215 2.58 11.11 -23.27
C ASP A 215 3.22 11.75 -22.01
N ALA A 216 3.07 11.10 -20.85
CA ALA A 216 3.75 11.46 -19.62
C ALA A 216 5.15 10.84 -19.56
N ALA A 217 5.95 11.23 -18.55
CA ALA A 217 7.32 10.73 -18.41
C ALA A 217 7.39 9.19 -18.34
N ASP A 218 8.40 8.61 -19.00
CA ASP A 218 8.61 7.16 -19.07
C ASP A 218 8.99 6.55 -17.71
N GLU A 219 9.62 7.34 -16.81
CA GLU A 219 10.06 6.89 -15.49
C GLU A 219 9.17 7.38 -14.35
N PRO A 220 9.08 6.60 -13.27
CA PRO A 220 9.57 5.24 -13.10
C PRO A 220 8.70 4.21 -13.84
N SER A 221 9.27 3.04 -14.16
CA SER A 221 8.52 1.86 -14.65
C SER A 221 8.07 0.98 -13.49
N ILE A 222 7.01 0.18 -13.69
CA ILE A 222 6.52 -0.75 -12.68
C ILE A 222 7.03 -2.16 -12.97
N VAL A 223 7.78 -2.70 -12.01
CA VAL A 223 8.14 -4.11 -11.94
C VAL A 223 7.29 -4.77 -10.86
N PRO A 224 6.40 -5.72 -11.20
CA PRO A 224 5.52 -6.33 -10.22
C PRO A 224 6.30 -7.34 -9.36
N PHE A 225 6.13 -7.26 -8.03
CA PHE A 225 6.62 -8.26 -7.08
C PHE A 225 5.44 -8.83 -6.31
N PHE A 226 5.35 -10.17 -6.23
CA PHE A 226 4.33 -10.79 -5.42
C PHE A 226 4.88 -11.22 -4.06
N GLY A 227 4.03 -11.12 -3.04
CA GLY A 227 4.24 -11.68 -1.72
C GLY A 227 3.26 -12.82 -1.47
N GLN A 228 3.77 -14.00 -1.13
CA GLN A 228 2.95 -15.14 -0.75
C GLN A 228 2.73 -15.11 0.76
N TYR A 229 1.49 -15.22 1.16
CA TYR A 229 1.09 -15.43 2.55
C TYR A 229 0.56 -16.84 2.75
N PHE A 230 0.69 -17.31 3.98
CA PHE A 230 0.04 -18.52 4.46
C PHE A 230 -0.84 -18.17 5.66
N VAL A 231 -2.00 -18.81 5.78
CA VAL A 231 -2.92 -18.67 6.92
C VAL A 231 -2.71 -19.85 7.84
N LEU A 232 -2.43 -19.59 9.12
CA LEU A 232 -2.29 -20.63 10.15
C LEU A 232 -3.62 -21.35 10.37
N GLU A 233 -3.55 -22.63 10.69
CA GLU A 233 -4.71 -23.39 11.14
C GLU A 233 -5.36 -22.74 12.37
N ALA A 234 -6.65 -22.96 12.53
CA ALA A 234 -7.44 -22.33 13.59
C ALA A 234 -6.89 -22.59 15.00
N ALA A 235 -6.33 -23.78 15.25
CA ALA A 235 -5.74 -24.17 16.53
C ALA A 235 -4.57 -23.26 16.97
N TYR A 236 -3.84 -22.67 16.00
CA TYR A 236 -2.64 -21.87 16.29
C TYR A 236 -2.89 -20.35 16.21
N ARG A 237 -4.06 -19.90 15.79
CA ARG A 237 -4.35 -18.46 15.63
C ARG A 237 -4.21 -17.67 16.91
N GLN A 238 -4.54 -18.30 18.07
CA GLN A 238 -4.48 -17.66 19.38
C GLN A 238 -3.05 -17.63 19.98
N HIS A 239 -2.06 -18.25 19.34
CA HIS A 239 -0.67 -18.20 19.77
C HIS A 239 -0.04 -16.81 19.59
N VAL A 240 -0.65 -15.96 18.78
CA VAL A 240 -0.24 -14.57 18.53
C VAL A 240 -1.44 -13.66 18.72
N LYS A 241 -1.29 -12.61 19.53
CA LYS A 241 -2.38 -11.68 19.85
C LYS A 241 -2.48 -10.52 18.86
N GLY A 242 -1.35 -10.02 18.40
CA GLY A 242 -1.23 -8.87 17.51
C GLY A 242 -0.34 -9.12 16.30
N LEU A 243 0.68 -8.29 16.14
CA LEU A 243 1.60 -8.33 15.01
C LEU A 243 3.03 -8.56 15.51
N ILE A 244 3.71 -9.59 14.99
CA ILE A 244 5.11 -9.89 15.32
C ILE A 244 5.97 -9.78 14.08
N TYR A 245 6.88 -8.82 14.07
CA TYR A 245 7.74 -8.49 12.93
C TYR A 245 9.21 -8.67 13.31
N PRO A 246 10.07 -9.09 12.35
CA PRO A 246 11.51 -9.05 12.52
C PRO A 246 12.03 -7.61 12.48
N VAL A 247 13.21 -7.39 13.03
CA VAL A 247 14.00 -6.20 12.75
C VAL A 247 14.43 -6.24 11.27
N PRO A 248 14.19 -5.18 10.49
CA PRO A 248 14.61 -5.13 9.09
C PRO A 248 16.13 -5.29 8.94
N ASP A 249 16.57 -6.14 8.01
CA ASP A 249 17.97 -6.20 7.59
C ASP A 249 18.18 -5.32 6.36
N PRO A 250 18.99 -4.24 6.44
CA PRO A 250 19.20 -3.31 5.32
C PRO A 250 19.86 -3.95 4.09
N LYS A 251 20.40 -5.17 4.23
CA LYS A 251 20.92 -5.94 3.08
C LYS A 251 19.83 -6.44 2.14
N TYR A 252 18.57 -6.50 2.61
CA TYR A 252 17.46 -7.01 1.84
C TYR A 252 16.45 -5.90 1.56
N PRO A 253 15.95 -5.79 0.34
CA PRO A 253 15.01 -4.73 -0.03
C PRO A 253 13.60 -4.93 0.55
N PHE A 254 13.33 -6.11 1.11
CA PHE A 254 12.02 -6.45 1.65
C PHE A 254 12.13 -6.99 3.08
N LEU A 255 11.09 -6.75 3.86
CA LEU A 255 10.98 -7.22 5.23
C LEU A 255 10.90 -8.75 5.27
N GLY A 256 11.52 -9.36 6.27
CA GLY A 256 11.46 -10.82 6.51
C GLY A 256 10.06 -11.32 6.87
N VAL A 257 9.92 -12.65 6.95
CA VAL A 257 8.66 -13.31 7.33
C VAL A 257 8.18 -12.80 8.69
N HIS A 258 6.92 -12.41 8.77
CA HIS A 258 6.29 -11.90 9.98
C HIS A 258 4.90 -12.50 10.18
N LEU A 259 4.38 -12.38 11.39
CA LEU A 259 3.06 -12.82 11.79
C LEU A 259 2.12 -11.62 11.83
N THR A 260 0.98 -11.77 11.16
CA THR A 260 0.02 -10.67 11.00
C THR A 260 -1.39 -11.15 11.29
N LYS A 261 -1.98 -10.64 12.37
CA LYS A 261 -3.41 -10.78 12.64
C LYS A 261 -4.22 -10.01 11.60
N ARG A 262 -5.30 -10.60 11.14
CA ARG A 262 -6.28 -9.95 10.26
C ARG A 262 -7.54 -9.59 11.03
N ILE A 263 -8.29 -8.64 10.49
CA ILE A 263 -9.55 -8.19 11.08
C ILE A 263 -10.66 -9.26 11.08
N ASP A 264 -10.54 -10.28 10.23
CA ASP A 264 -11.42 -11.46 10.18
C ASP A 264 -11.00 -12.57 11.17
N GLY A 265 -9.98 -12.32 11.99
CA GLY A 265 -9.45 -13.26 12.99
C GLY A 265 -8.48 -14.29 12.41
N GLU A 266 -8.17 -14.26 11.12
CA GLU A 266 -7.10 -15.09 10.55
C GLU A 266 -5.72 -14.61 11.02
N MET A 267 -4.77 -15.56 11.13
CA MET A 267 -3.37 -15.27 11.40
C MET A 267 -2.54 -15.64 10.17
N MET A 268 -1.92 -14.63 9.55
CA MET A 268 -1.07 -14.82 8.39
C MET A 268 0.41 -14.89 8.77
N VAL A 269 1.13 -15.74 8.04
CA VAL A 269 2.59 -15.85 8.05
C VAL A 269 3.12 -15.43 6.68
N GLY A 270 4.04 -14.52 6.62
CA GLY A 270 4.62 -14.00 5.38
C GLY A 270 4.71 -12.47 5.41
N PRO A 271 4.85 -11.81 4.25
CA PRO A 271 5.14 -12.41 2.96
C PRO A 271 6.64 -12.55 2.72
N ASN A 272 6.98 -13.26 1.66
CA ASN A 272 8.23 -13.06 0.94
C ASN A 272 8.02 -12.06 -0.22
N ALA A 273 9.05 -11.83 -1.02
CA ALA A 273 8.95 -10.94 -2.17
C ALA A 273 9.65 -11.54 -3.39
N PHE A 274 8.85 -11.85 -4.40
CA PHE A 274 9.33 -12.45 -5.65
C PHE A 274 8.89 -11.65 -6.85
N LEU A 275 9.67 -11.72 -7.91
CA LEU A 275 9.25 -11.22 -9.21
C LEU A 275 7.93 -11.87 -9.62
N SER A 276 6.96 -11.07 -9.97
CA SER A 276 5.70 -11.54 -10.56
C SER A 276 5.77 -11.48 -12.08
N PHE A 277 5.36 -12.55 -12.74
CA PHE A 277 5.22 -12.61 -14.19
C PHE A 277 3.83 -12.14 -14.65
N SER A 278 3.08 -11.52 -13.75
CA SER A 278 1.79 -10.89 -14.02
C SER A 278 1.56 -9.73 -13.06
N ARG A 279 0.88 -8.69 -13.54
CA ARG A 279 0.46 -7.55 -12.71
C ARG A 279 -0.83 -7.81 -11.94
N GLU A 280 -1.68 -8.73 -12.40
CA GLU A 280 -3.06 -8.86 -11.92
C GLU A 280 -3.54 -10.29 -11.68
N ILE A 281 -2.68 -11.31 -11.78
CA ILE A 281 -3.06 -12.70 -11.50
C ILE A 281 -2.71 -13.05 -10.06
N TYR A 282 -3.70 -13.04 -9.18
CA TYR A 282 -3.54 -13.28 -7.74
C TYR A 282 -3.61 -14.75 -7.34
N ARG A 283 -3.92 -15.66 -8.27
CA ARG A 283 -4.03 -17.11 -8.05
C ARG A 283 -3.30 -17.90 -9.14
N GLY A 284 -3.04 -19.17 -8.88
CA GLY A 284 -2.41 -20.09 -9.86
C GLY A 284 -0.96 -19.76 -10.16
N LEU A 285 -0.48 -20.06 -11.36
CA LEU A 285 0.91 -19.84 -11.79
C LEU A 285 1.24 -18.34 -11.97
N GLY A 286 0.22 -17.52 -12.25
CA GLY A 286 0.37 -16.06 -12.33
C GLY A 286 1.29 -15.61 -13.48
N ILE A 287 1.21 -16.24 -14.66
CA ILE A 287 1.99 -15.87 -15.83
C ILE A 287 1.10 -15.16 -16.84
N ASN A 288 1.51 -13.94 -17.23
CA ASN A 288 0.94 -13.20 -18.34
C ASN A 288 2.06 -12.88 -19.34
N PRO A 289 1.97 -13.30 -20.61
CA PRO A 289 3.04 -13.12 -21.59
C PRO A 289 3.42 -11.65 -21.81
N LYS A 290 2.43 -10.74 -21.86
CA LYS A 290 2.68 -9.31 -22.03
C LYS A 290 3.45 -8.72 -20.84
N ASP A 291 3.03 -9.02 -19.61
CA ASP A 291 3.69 -8.54 -18.41
C ASP A 291 5.12 -9.10 -18.29
N SER A 292 5.30 -10.38 -18.65
CA SER A 292 6.61 -11.04 -18.65
C SER A 292 7.57 -10.42 -19.67
N LEU A 293 7.10 -10.12 -20.87
CA LEU A 293 7.90 -9.47 -21.91
C LEU A 293 8.31 -8.05 -21.52
N GLU A 294 7.40 -7.28 -20.89
CA GLU A 294 7.73 -5.93 -20.42
C GLU A 294 8.79 -5.94 -19.34
N VAL A 295 8.73 -6.90 -18.39
CA VAL A 295 9.78 -7.07 -17.38
C VAL A 295 11.11 -7.45 -18.04
N ALA A 296 11.09 -8.40 -18.99
CA ALA A 296 12.28 -8.85 -19.72
C ALA A 296 12.90 -7.72 -20.56
N ALA A 297 12.08 -6.82 -21.13
CA ALA A 297 12.54 -5.68 -21.89
C ALA A 297 13.02 -4.50 -21.02
N ASN A 298 12.83 -4.55 -19.69
CA ASN A 298 13.19 -3.46 -18.79
C ASN A 298 14.68 -3.47 -18.43
N PRO A 299 15.48 -2.49 -18.88
CA PRO A 299 16.93 -2.48 -18.59
C PRO A 299 17.22 -2.28 -17.09
N GLY A 300 16.37 -1.55 -16.37
CA GLY A 300 16.49 -1.37 -14.93
C GLY A 300 16.34 -2.69 -14.18
N PHE A 301 15.41 -3.55 -14.60
CA PHE A 301 15.25 -4.87 -14.01
C PHE A 301 16.54 -5.73 -14.10
N TRP A 302 17.21 -5.75 -15.23
CA TRP A 302 18.44 -6.53 -15.38
C TRP A 302 19.59 -6.00 -14.52
N LYS A 303 19.71 -4.68 -14.38
CA LYS A 303 20.70 -4.05 -13.48
C LYS A 303 20.38 -4.37 -12.02
N PHE A 304 19.10 -4.29 -11.63
CA PHE A 304 18.65 -4.70 -10.31
C PHE A 304 18.93 -6.19 -10.05
N ALA A 305 18.57 -7.07 -10.98
CA ALA A 305 18.79 -8.51 -10.88
C ALA A 305 20.28 -8.86 -10.74
N ALA A 306 21.16 -8.22 -11.53
CA ALA A 306 22.61 -8.43 -11.44
C ALA A 306 23.17 -8.02 -10.08
N ARG A 307 22.71 -6.90 -9.51
CA ARG A 307 23.15 -6.43 -8.17
C ARG A 307 22.65 -7.32 -7.03
N ASN A 308 21.51 -7.99 -7.21
CA ASN A 308 20.82 -8.77 -6.17
C ASN A 308 20.84 -10.28 -6.44
N LEU A 309 21.66 -10.77 -7.36
CA LEU A 309 21.69 -12.18 -7.77
C LEU A 309 21.85 -13.17 -6.60
N PRO A 310 22.74 -12.95 -5.61
CA PRO A 310 22.87 -13.87 -4.47
C PRO A 310 21.60 -13.94 -3.62
N THR A 311 20.90 -12.82 -3.48
CA THR A 311 19.62 -12.73 -2.75
C THR A 311 18.50 -13.42 -3.51
N ALA A 312 18.44 -13.23 -4.84
CA ALA A 312 17.43 -13.85 -5.70
C ALA A 312 17.50 -15.38 -5.66
N VAL A 313 18.71 -15.99 -5.71
CA VAL A 313 18.89 -17.44 -5.62
C VAL A 313 18.39 -17.98 -4.27
N ARG A 314 18.70 -17.30 -3.17
CA ARG A 314 18.24 -17.70 -1.83
C ARG A 314 16.71 -17.58 -1.71
N GLU A 315 16.13 -16.54 -2.27
CA GLU A 315 14.69 -16.31 -2.25
C GLU A 315 13.93 -17.36 -3.08
N ILE A 316 14.41 -17.73 -4.29
CA ILE A 316 13.81 -18.79 -5.12
C ILE A 316 13.71 -20.11 -4.34
N GLN A 317 14.70 -20.46 -3.55
CA GLN A 317 14.65 -21.65 -2.69
C GLN A 317 13.59 -21.53 -1.58
N SER A 318 13.20 -20.30 -1.18
CA SER A 318 12.18 -20.04 -0.18
C SER A 318 10.76 -20.11 -0.72
N VAL A 319 10.54 -19.89 -2.02
CA VAL A 319 9.21 -19.92 -2.68
C VAL A 319 8.50 -21.25 -2.53
N VAL A 320 9.26 -22.33 -2.52
CA VAL A 320 8.75 -23.68 -2.74
C VAL A 320 8.30 -24.36 -1.44
N SER A 321 8.68 -23.85 -0.27
CA SER A 321 8.46 -24.58 0.97
C SER A 321 7.69 -23.80 2.03
N LYS A 322 6.40 -24.12 2.19
CA LYS A 322 5.58 -23.74 3.36
C LYS A 322 6.33 -23.94 4.67
N GLY A 323 7.02 -25.08 4.82
CA GLY A 323 7.80 -25.41 6.01
C GLY A 323 8.93 -24.41 6.30
N ARG A 324 9.48 -23.71 5.30
CA ARG A 324 10.47 -22.66 5.56
C ARG A 324 9.83 -21.40 6.17
N PHE A 325 8.65 -21.00 5.68
CA PHE A 325 7.91 -19.88 6.28
C PHE A 325 7.60 -20.13 7.74
N LEU A 326 7.10 -21.33 8.03
CA LEU A 326 6.80 -21.72 9.41
C LEU A 326 8.06 -21.74 10.28
N ARG A 327 9.18 -22.29 9.79
CA ARG A 327 10.47 -22.25 10.52
C ARG A 327 10.98 -20.82 10.80
N GLU A 328 10.78 -19.89 9.85
CA GLU A 328 11.13 -18.48 10.11
C GLU A 328 10.22 -17.88 11.20
N ALA A 329 8.92 -18.15 11.18
CA ALA A 329 7.98 -17.71 12.21
C ALA A 329 8.28 -18.34 13.59
N GLN A 330 8.70 -19.61 13.62
CA GLN A 330 9.07 -20.32 14.84
C GLN A 330 10.26 -19.69 15.60
N LYS A 331 11.11 -18.95 14.90
CA LYS A 331 12.20 -18.20 15.57
C LYS A 331 11.68 -17.17 16.55
N TYR A 332 10.50 -16.63 16.30
CA TYR A 332 9.82 -15.62 17.12
C TYR A 332 8.75 -16.22 18.01
N VAL A 333 8.10 -17.30 17.57
CA VAL A 333 7.02 -17.98 18.29
C VAL A 333 7.25 -19.51 18.24
N PRO A 334 8.08 -20.06 19.14
CA PRO A 334 8.44 -21.48 19.12
C PRO A 334 7.25 -22.44 19.24
N SER A 335 6.16 -22.01 19.87
CA SER A 335 4.93 -22.81 20.00
C SER A 335 4.22 -23.09 18.65
N LEU A 336 4.71 -22.54 17.55
CA LEU A 336 4.28 -22.88 16.18
C LEU A 336 5.06 -24.05 15.56
N ALA A 337 5.84 -24.82 16.35
CA ALA A 337 6.67 -25.92 15.84
C ALA A 337 5.87 -26.96 15.05
N ASP A 338 4.68 -27.31 15.54
CA ASP A 338 3.79 -28.29 14.93
C ASP A 338 2.66 -27.66 14.10
N ALA A 339 2.71 -26.33 13.90
CA ALA A 339 1.67 -25.61 13.18
C ALA A 339 1.69 -25.96 11.69
N ASP A 340 0.51 -26.12 11.10
CA ASP A 340 0.31 -26.15 9.66
C ASP A 340 -0.37 -24.88 9.18
N ALA A 341 -0.28 -24.64 7.88
CA ALA A 341 -0.84 -23.44 7.26
C ALA A 341 -1.32 -23.73 5.84
N THR A 342 -2.35 -23.04 5.43
CA THR A 342 -2.87 -23.08 4.07
C THR A 342 -2.38 -21.87 3.27
N ARG A 343 -2.22 -22.03 1.95
CA ARG A 343 -1.79 -20.93 1.08
C ARG A 343 -2.93 -19.91 0.97
N ALA A 344 -2.66 -18.67 1.36
CA ALA A 344 -3.55 -17.53 1.11
C ALA A 344 -3.41 -16.99 -0.33
N THR A 345 -4.26 -16.03 -0.70
CA THR A 345 -4.06 -15.23 -1.91
C THR A 345 -2.78 -14.42 -1.79
N ARG A 346 -2.07 -14.25 -2.91
CA ARG A 346 -0.87 -13.41 -2.95
C ARG A 346 -1.23 -11.93 -3.07
N GLY A 347 -0.39 -11.07 -2.54
CA GLY A 347 -0.41 -9.65 -2.87
C GLY A 347 0.58 -9.35 -3.99
N ILE A 348 0.24 -8.50 -4.95
CA ILE A 348 1.16 -8.04 -5.99
C ILE A 348 1.47 -6.56 -5.73
N ARG A 349 2.74 -6.25 -5.51
CA ARG A 349 3.23 -4.88 -5.29
C ARG A 349 3.62 -4.24 -6.61
N ALA A 350 3.14 -3.03 -6.85
CA ALA A 350 3.62 -2.17 -7.92
C ALA A 350 4.94 -1.54 -7.49
N GLN A 351 6.06 -2.22 -7.71
CA GLN A 351 7.37 -1.70 -7.34
C GLN A 351 7.89 -0.79 -8.45
N ALA A 352 7.95 0.49 -8.18
CA ALA A 352 8.54 1.46 -9.09
C ALA A 352 10.06 1.30 -9.14
N MET A 353 10.60 1.35 -10.36
CA MET A 353 12.02 1.15 -10.64
C MET A 353 12.49 2.14 -11.70
N THR A 354 13.68 2.71 -11.49
CA THR A 354 14.34 3.59 -12.45
C THR A 354 15.14 2.78 -13.49
N ARG A 355 15.55 3.40 -14.59
CA ARG A 355 16.33 2.75 -15.67
C ARG A 355 17.71 2.27 -15.23
N ASP A 356 18.26 2.82 -14.15
CA ASP A 356 19.51 2.36 -13.54
C ASP A 356 19.32 1.19 -12.57
N GLY A 357 18.07 0.77 -12.31
CA GLY A 357 17.72 -0.37 -11.47
C GLY A 357 17.60 -0.05 -9.98
N ALA A 358 17.49 1.23 -9.62
CA ALA A 358 17.15 1.62 -8.25
C ALA A 358 15.65 1.44 -7.99
N LEU A 359 15.31 0.91 -6.82
CA LEU A 359 13.92 0.86 -6.35
C LEU A 359 13.52 2.25 -5.84
N VAL A 360 12.36 2.71 -6.27
CA VAL A 360 11.81 3.99 -5.80
C VAL A 360 10.97 3.71 -4.56
N ASP A 361 11.45 4.19 -3.42
CA ASP A 361 10.83 3.94 -2.10
C ASP A 361 10.09 5.18 -1.55
N ASP A 362 9.67 6.10 -2.38
CA ASP A 362 8.85 7.25 -1.97
C ASP A 362 7.67 7.45 -2.90
N PHE A 363 6.72 8.30 -2.50
CA PHE A 363 5.62 8.70 -3.35
C PHE A 363 6.14 9.47 -4.57
N VAL A 364 5.65 9.11 -5.76
CA VAL A 364 5.94 9.83 -6.99
C VAL A 364 4.61 10.34 -7.54
N ILE A 365 4.40 11.63 -7.37
CA ILE A 365 3.25 12.36 -7.88
C ILE A 365 3.77 13.29 -8.98
N GLN A 366 3.27 13.12 -10.19
CA GLN A 366 3.71 13.86 -11.38
C GLN A 366 2.55 14.71 -11.90
N HIS A 367 2.74 16.02 -11.91
CA HIS A 367 1.80 16.96 -12.51
C HIS A 367 2.22 17.23 -13.96
N GLN A 368 1.23 17.23 -14.87
CA GLN A 368 1.43 17.52 -16.28
C GLN A 368 0.19 18.26 -16.81
N GLY A 369 0.24 19.58 -16.84
CA GLY A 369 -0.93 20.40 -17.18
C GLY A 369 -2.10 20.08 -16.24
N ARG A 370 -3.23 19.68 -16.81
CA ARG A 370 -4.46 19.34 -16.05
C ARG A 370 -4.55 17.85 -15.66
N VAL A 371 -3.44 17.13 -15.71
CA VAL A 371 -3.38 15.70 -15.33
C VAL A 371 -2.36 15.49 -14.22
N THR A 372 -2.79 14.88 -13.14
CA THR A 372 -1.92 14.43 -12.05
C THR A 372 -1.81 12.91 -12.08
N HIS A 373 -0.61 12.39 -12.27
CA HIS A 373 -0.33 10.95 -12.27
C HIS A 373 0.29 10.50 -10.94
N ILE A 374 -0.34 9.54 -10.27
CA ILE A 374 0.27 8.84 -9.14
C ILE A 374 1.11 7.70 -9.69
N ARG A 375 2.41 7.95 -9.87
CA ARG A 375 3.36 7.02 -10.51
C ARG A 375 3.86 5.94 -9.56
N ASN A 376 3.95 6.26 -8.27
CA ASN A 376 4.33 5.34 -7.21
C ASN A 376 3.66 5.72 -5.89
N ALA A 377 3.04 4.74 -5.24
CA ALA A 377 2.51 4.89 -3.89
C ALA A 377 2.83 3.62 -3.08
N PRO A 378 4.10 3.44 -2.67
CA PRO A 378 4.53 2.26 -1.92
C PRO A 378 3.92 2.24 -0.52
N SER A 379 4.13 1.14 0.23
CA SER A 379 3.76 1.12 1.66
C SER A 379 4.41 2.31 2.39
N PRO A 380 3.62 3.08 3.14
CA PRO A 380 2.30 2.84 3.70
C PRO A 380 1.12 3.43 2.89
N GLY A 381 1.11 3.31 1.58
CA GLY A 381 0.15 3.99 0.69
C GLY A 381 -1.33 3.79 1.07
N ALA A 382 -1.73 2.59 1.52
CA ALA A 382 -3.11 2.34 1.96
C ALA A 382 -3.43 3.07 3.29
N THR A 383 -2.54 2.99 4.27
CA THR A 383 -2.67 3.73 5.55
C THR A 383 -2.73 5.24 5.31
N SER A 384 -1.93 5.72 4.38
CA SER A 384 -1.79 7.15 4.08
C SER A 384 -2.83 7.67 3.08
N SER A 385 -3.73 6.83 2.56
CA SER A 385 -4.55 7.14 1.38
C SER A 385 -5.37 8.43 1.50
N LEU A 386 -5.98 8.67 2.65
CA LEU A 386 -6.73 9.89 2.91
C LEU A 386 -5.82 11.13 2.96
N ALA A 387 -4.68 11.03 3.63
CA ALA A 387 -3.69 12.12 3.67
C ALA A 387 -3.01 12.36 2.31
N ILE A 388 -2.82 11.30 1.51
CA ILE A 388 -2.36 11.42 0.12
C ILE A 388 -3.40 12.18 -0.71
N ALA A 389 -4.69 11.89 -0.51
CA ALA A 389 -5.77 12.58 -1.20
C ALA A 389 -5.81 14.08 -0.84
N GLU A 390 -5.74 14.42 0.45
CA GLU A 390 -5.60 15.83 0.91
C GLU A 390 -4.41 16.52 0.21
N HIS A 391 -3.25 15.86 0.20
CA HIS A 391 -2.02 16.39 -0.39
C HIS A 391 -2.13 16.63 -1.91
N ILE A 392 -2.71 15.68 -2.66
CA ILE A 392 -2.88 15.78 -4.11
C ILE A 392 -3.88 16.90 -4.46
N VAL A 393 -5.01 16.94 -3.77
CA VAL A 393 -6.06 17.91 -4.06
C VAL A 393 -5.58 19.32 -3.68
N GLU A 394 -4.88 19.47 -2.57
CA GLU A 394 -4.29 20.77 -2.17
C GLU A 394 -3.24 21.26 -3.19
N ALA A 395 -2.36 20.37 -3.67
CA ALA A 395 -1.40 20.72 -4.71
C ALA A 395 -2.11 21.17 -6.01
N ALA A 396 -3.18 20.47 -6.41
CA ALA A 396 -3.96 20.85 -7.59
C ALA A 396 -4.68 22.20 -7.42
N ILE A 397 -5.19 22.49 -6.22
CA ILE A 397 -5.81 23.78 -5.90
C ILE A 397 -4.78 24.91 -6.08
N GLN A 398 -3.58 24.74 -5.53
CA GLN A 398 -2.52 25.75 -5.60
C GLN A 398 -2.01 25.93 -7.04
N GLU A 399 -1.73 24.84 -7.75
CA GLU A 399 -1.19 24.89 -9.12
C GLU A 399 -2.16 25.53 -10.12
N HIS A 400 -3.46 25.27 -9.96
CA HIS A 400 -4.47 25.71 -10.92
C HIS A 400 -5.34 26.85 -10.41
N SER A 401 -5.03 27.44 -9.24
CA SER A 401 -5.79 28.53 -8.59
C SER A 401 -7.29 28.20 -8.51
N LEU A 402 -7.63 26.96 -8.12
CA LEU A 402 -9.02 26.53 -8.02
C LEU A 402 -9.67 27.11 -6.76
N THR A 403 -10.92 27.52 -6.87
CA THR A 403 -11.71 27.98 -5.71
C THR A 403 -12.34 26.76 -5.03
N SER A 404 -11.93 26.45 -3.81
CA SER A 404 -12.39 25.30 -3.05
C SER A 404 -12.98 25.69 -1.70
N ALA A 405 -13.77 24.78 -1.10
CA ALA A 405 -14.11 24.86 0.31
C ALA A 405 -12.86 24.60 1.19
N PRO A 406 -12.86 25.07 2.45
CA PRO A 406 -11.79 24.71 3.39
C PRO A 406 -11.74 23.19 3.60
N PRO A 407 -10.57 22.65 3.96
CA PRO A 407 -10.47 21.21 4.30
C PRO A 407 -11.43 20.88 5.45
N ALA A 408 -12.00 19.67 5.42
CA ALA A 408 -12.73 19.13 6.56
C ALA A 408 -11.75 19.00 7.73
N GLY A 409 -12.10 19.58 8.89
CA GLY A 409 -11.25 19.62 10.08
C GLY A 409 -10.94 18.25 10.66
#